data_7bcae8bed695d2f23854e3feb6d95792
#
_entry.id   7bcae8bed695d2f23854e3feb6d95792
#
_cell.length_a   1.000
_cell.length_b   1.000
_cell.length_c   1.000
_cell.angle_alpha   90.00
_cell.angle_beta   90.00
_cell.angle_gamma   90.00
#
_symmetry.space_group_name_H-M   'P 1'
#
loop_
_entity.id
_entity.type
_entity.pdbx_description
1 polymer ?
#
loop_
_entity_poly.entity_id
_entity_poly.type
_entity_poly.pdbx_seq_one_letter_code
_entity_poly.pdbx_strand_id
1 'polypeptide(L)'
;MDEFRENGRLRGALDASLSGLNGDPYLARRLIAYAEKQPKAVRKRSIGLVFAFVALLAAVSVAAAAALNLFEQFGQSERRFAEIAPQTVIDSETASIQTERTGTVTASIANAYYDGESLLIGYTIQGNTSFEPFSPTAKELTHMQPTDDVPDWLHAKTGDSALAKAWENAKQAGMPWGVVRYRVSASDHTYTDEGLDLGPWTETEDASDPNVFSAIRDFDALPEAAQKRDSLPIRIDVYQSAVWFYFDGRSMYTTSERMNLFPMTATIEQINHDSAQFMGFETINGAKIRLTIQASEMRLTASVTAADGALPPISDDSWFDMLLTNETGYAFEPESFVMPDDQTLLFTFEGNGQMPSSLSAVLMIVGPSGETESFPIAVDING
;
A
#
# COMPACT_ATOMS: atom_id res chain seq x y z
N MET A 1 -49.61 -10.50 18.89
CA MET A 1 -48.84 -9.77 19.91
C MET A 1 -47.31 -10.05 19.81
N ASP A 2 -46.90 -11.11 19.16
CA ASP A 2 -45.46 -11.48 19.01
C ASP A 2 -44.72 -10.71 17.89
N GLU A 3 -45.41 -10.36 16.82
CA GLU A 3 -44.79 -9.59 15.71
C GLU A 3 -44.29 -8.19 16.12
N PHE A 4 -44.94 -7.53 17.08
CA PHE A 4 -44.52 -6.23 17.59
C PHE A 4 -43.24 -6.31 18.45
N ARG A 5 -43.04 -7.45 19.15
CA ARG A 5 -41.84 -7.68 19.96
C ARG A 5 -40.62 -8.04 19.10
N GLU A 6 -40.81 -8.78 18.02
CA GLU A 6 -39.71 -9.10 17.07
C GLU A 6 -39.21 -7.87 16.31
N ASN A 7 -40.12 -7.01 15.84
CA ASN A 7 -39.74 -5.75 15.19
C ASN A 7 -39.02 -4.78 16.14
N GLY A 8 -39.36 -4.77 17.43
CA GLY A 8 -38.64 -3.98 18.43
C GLY A 8 -37.22 -4.51 18.73
N ARG A 9 -37.01 -5.81 18.69
CA ARG A 9 -35.68 -6.42 18.85
C ARG A 9 -34.77 -6.20 17.65
N LEU A 10 -35.34 -6.33 16.45
CA LEU A 10 -34.61 -6.03 15.20
C LEU A 10 -34.18 -4.55 15.12
N ARG A 11 -35.06 -3.64 15.52
CA ARG A 11 -34.78 -2.21 15.59
C ARG A 11 -33.68 -1.91 16.61
N GLY A 12 -33.74 -2.50 17.79
CA GLY A 12 -32.72 -2.34 18.83
C GLY A 12 -31.35 -2.92 18.45
N ALA A 13 -31.33 -4.04 17.72
CA ALA A 13 -30.10 -4.63 17.22
C ALA A 13 -29.47 -3.81 16.08
N LEU A 14 -30.29 -3.26 15.19
CA LEU A 14 -29.87 -2.33 14.14
C LEU A 14 -29.33 -1.01 14.73
N ASP A 15 -30.05 -0.43 15.71
CA ASP A 15 -29.61 0.80 16.37
C ASP A 15 -28.32 0.59 17.17
N ALA A 16 -28.12 -0.58 17.79
CA ALA A 16 -26.89 -0.92 18.49
C ALA A 16 -25.70 -1.14 17.53
N SER A 17 -25.95 -1.74 16.37
CA SER A 17 -24.91 -1.95 15.33
C SER A 17 -24.56 -0.67 14.58
N LEU A 18 -25.50 0.26 14.44
CA LEU A 18 -25.31 1.52 13.73
C LEU A 18 -24.86 2.66 14.65
N SER A 19 -25.00 2.53 15.96
CA SER A 19 -24.62 3.59 16.93
C SER A 19 -23.10 3.79 17.05
N GLY A 20 -22.30 2.84 16.56
CA GLY A 20 -20.83 2.99 16.42
C GLY A 20 -20.36 3.63 15.10
N LEU A 21 -21.26 3.80 14.15
CA LEU A 21 -20.96 4.42 12.86
C LEU A 21 -21.21 5.93 12.97
N ASN A 22 -20.15 6.71 13.04
CA ASN A 22 -20.18 8.16 12.82
C ASN A 22 -20.49 8.53 11.34
N GLY A 23 -21.13 7.63 10.60
CA GLY A 23 -21.56 7.79 9.24
C GLY A 23 -22.86 8.60 9.12
N ASP A 24 -23.06 9.19 7.96
CA ASP A 24 -24.18 10.06 7.58
C ASP A 24 -25.53 9.61 8.18
N PRO A 25 -26.15 10.37 9.10
CA PRO A 25 -27.43 10.03 9.70
C PRO A 25 -28.58 9.92 8.68
N TYR A 26 -28.40 10.43 7.46
CA TYR A 26 -29.34 10.27 6.35
C TYR A 26 -29.32 8.86 5.74
N LEU A 27 -28.19 8.18 5.75
CA LEU A 27 -28.06 6.80 5.20
C LEU A 27 -28.87 5.83 6.05
N ALA A 28 -28.75 5.90 7.37
CA ALA A 28 -29.51 5.07 8.29
C ALA A 28 -31.02 5.29 8.15
N ARG A 29 -31.47 6.56 8.01
CA ARG A 29 -32.89 6.89 7.78
C ARG A 29 -33.41 6.40 6.43
N ARG A 30 -32.60 6.48 5.36
CA ARG A 30 -32.98 5.97 4.03
C ARG A 30 -33.09 4.47 4.00
N LEU A 31 -32.20 3.73 4.68
CA LEU A 31 -32.25 2.27 4.80
C LEU A 31 -33.48 1.80 5.60
N ILE A 32 -33.81 2.46 6.70
CA ILE A 32 -35.01 2.19 7.49
C ILE A 32 -36.27 2.47 6.65
N ALA A 33 -36.33 3.61 5.97
CA ALA A 33 -37.47 3.97 5.12
C ALA A 33 -37.63 3.05 3.90
N TYR A 34 -36.52 2.48 3.40
CA TYR A 34 -36.55 1.49 2.31
C TYR A 34 -37.07 0.13 2.83
N ALA A 35 -36.64 -0.30 4.01
CA ALA A 35 -37.09 -1.52 4.65
C ALA A 35 -38.60 -1.46 5.06
N GLU A 36 -39.11 -0.28 5.44
CA GLU A 36 -40.50 -0.06 5.77
C GLU A 36 -41.45 -0.01 4.54
N LYS A 37 -40.95 0.29 3.34
CA LYS A 37 -41.72 0.41 2.09
C LYS A 37 -41.94 -0.91 1.33
N GLN A 38 -41.39 -2.03 1.76
CA GLN A 38 -41.57 -3.32 1.08
C GLN A 38 -42.92 -3.97 1.45
N PRO A 39 -43.71 -4.43 0.46
CA PRO A 39 -45.00 -5.06 0.72
C PRO A 39 -44.85 -6.42 1.37
N LYS A 40 -45.78 -6.71 2.31
CA LYS A 40 -45.84 -7.87 3.20
C LYS A 40 -46.04 -9.24 2.51
N ALA A 41 -45.08 -9.70 1.73
CA ALA A 41 -45.10 -11.06 1.21
C ALA A 41 -43.71 -11.70 1.30
N VAL A 42 -43.20 -11.88 2.53
CA VAL A 42 -41.87 -12.46 2.74
C VAL A 42 -42.05 -13.93 3.12
N ARG A 43 -41.77 -14.85 2.17
CA ARG A 43 -41.65 -16.28 2.45
C ARG A 43 -40.50 -16.51 3.44
N LYS A 44 -40.64 -17.45 4.37
CA LYS A 44 -39.65 -17.79 5.45
C LYS A 44 -38.21 -18.02 5.01
N ARG A 45 -37.93 -18.08 3.68
CA ARG A 45 -36.57 -18.17 3.11
C ARG A 45 -35.82 -16.86 3.01
N SER A 46 -36.49 -15.71 3.21
CA SER A 46 -35.88 -14.39 3.03
C SER A 46 -35.19 -13.81 4.26
N ILE A 47 -35.52 -14.34 5.47
CA ILE A 47 -34.90 -13.86 6.71
C ILE A 47 -33.37 -14.16 6.73
N GLY A 48 -32.99 -15.37 6.29
CA GLY A 48 -31.59 -15.74 6.16
C GLY A 48 -30.83 -14.86 5.14
N LEU A 49 -31.50 -14.47 4.07
CA LEU A 49 -30.92 -13.60 3.04
C LEU A 49 -30.77 -12.16 3.53
N VAL A 50 -31.70 -11.65 4.33
CA VAL A 50 -31.60 -10.33 4.97
C VAL A 50 -30.49 -10.33 6.03
N PHE A 51 -30.36 -11.39 6.84
CA PHE A 51 -29.25 -11.52 7.77
C PHE A 51 -27.89 -11.65 7.06
N ALA A 52 -27.82 -12.40 5.97
CA ALA A 52 -26.62 -12.48 5.14
C ALA A 52 -26.27 -11.12 4.51
N PHE A 53 -27.26 -10.37 4.05
CA PHE A 53 -27.05 -9.04 3.47
C PHE A 53 -26.67 -8.01 4.54
N VAL A 54 -27.27 -8.06 5.73
CA VAL A 54 -26.89 -7.19 6.86
C VAL A 54 -25.51 -7.55 7.39
N ALA A 55 -25.18 -8.85 7.46
CA ALA A 55 -23.83 -9.29 7.83
C ALA A 55 -22.79 -8.88 6.77
N LEU A 56 -23.14 -8.96 5.49
CA LEU A 56 -22.30 -8.48 4.39
C LEU A 56 -22.09 -6.96 4.47
N LEU A 57 -23.16 -6.19 4.68
CA LEU A 57 -23.09 -4.74 4.86
C LEU A 57 -22.30 -4.36 6.13
N ALA A 58 -22.45 -5.12 7.22
CA ALA A 58 -21.65 -4.89 8.43
C ALA A 58 -20.17 -5.23 8.20
N ALA A 59 -19.85 -6.32 7.51
CA ALA A 59 -18.49 -6.68 7.14
C ALA A 59 -17.87 -5.64 6.21
N VAL A 60 -18.61 -5.17 5.20
CA VAL A 60 -18.18 -4.10 4.28
C VAL A 60 -17.99 -2.78 5.03
N SER A 61 -18.87 -2.43 5.97
CA SER A 61 -18.72 -1.17 6.75
C SER A 61 -17.57 -1.24 7.76
N VAL A 62 -17.27 -2.40 8.31
CA VAL A 62 -16.09 -2.60 9.18
C VAL A 62 -14.80 -2.55 8.36
N ALA A 63 -14.79 -3.19 7.19
CA ALA A 63 -13.64 -3.09 6.27
C ALA A 63 -13.42 -1.65 5.78
N ALA A 64 -14.49 -0.93 5.42
CA ALA A 64 -14.40 0.47 5.03
C ALA A 64 -13.98 1.39 6.20
N ALA A 65 -14.45 1.13 7.44
CA ALA A 65 -14.03 1.91 8.60
C ALA A 65 -12.58 1.62 8.99
N ALA A 66 -12.12 0.37 8.88
CA ALA A 66 -10.72 0.02 9.07
C ALA A 66 -9.84 0.65 7.98
N ALA A 67 -10.32 0.66 6.74
CA ALA A 67 -9.62 1.27 5.62
C ALA A 67 -9.56 2.82 5.71
N LEU A 68 -10.56 3.48 6.32
CA LEU A 68 -10.56 4.94 6.50
C LEU A 68 -9.41 5.46 7.38
N ASN A 69 -8.74 4.59 8.14
CA ASN A 69 -7.65 4.95 9.06
C ASN A 69 -6.31 4.28 8.68
N LEU A 70 -6.12 3.80 7.45
CA LEU A 70 -4.87 3.14 7.08
C LEU A 70 -3.67 4.07 7.25
N PHE A 71 -3.75 5.32 6.79
CA PHE A 71 -2.66 6.27 6.97
C PHE A 71 -2.36 6.55 8.45
N GLU A 72 -3.38 6.65 9.31
CA GLU A 72 -3.19 6.78 10.75
C GLU A 72 -2.62 5.49 11.36
N GLN A 73 -3.10 4.32 10.92
CA GLN A 73 -2.61 3.02 11.39
C GLN A 73 -1.13 2.83 11.06
N PHE A 74 -0.75 3.07 9.81
CA PHE A 74 0.65 2.96 9.37
C PHE A 74 1.49 4.14 9.83
N GLY A 75 0.89 5.29 10.15
CA GLY A 75 1.57 6.45 10.72
C GLY A 75 2.24 6.20 12.08
N GLN A 76 1.91 5.09 12.75
CA GLN A 76 2.62 4.65 13.95
C GLN A 76 4.02 4.08 13.62
N SER A 77 4.19 3.50 12.45
CA SER A 77 5.47 2.96 11.96
C SER A 77 6.21 3.96 11.08
N GLU A 78 5.48 4.75 10.28
CA GLU A 78 6.05 5.75 9.39
C GLU A 78 5.35 7.10 9.60
N ARG A 79 6.08 8.04 10.20
CA ARG A 79 5.55 9.35 10.62
C ARG A 79 4.89 10.13 9.48
N ARG A 80 5.40 10.02 8.25
CA ARG A 80 4.86 10.72 7.08
C ARG A 80 3.38 10.40 6.84
N PHE A 81 2.95 9.15 7.02
CA PHE A 81 1.55 8.77 6.83
C PHE A 81 0.61 9.36 7.88
N ALA A 82 1.11 9.62 9.10
CA ALA A 82 0.31 10.24 10.15
C ALA A 82 0.01 11.72 9.90
N GLU A 83 0.90 12.41 9.21
CA GLU A 83 0.80 13.87 8.98
C GLU A 83 0.03 14.18 7.69
N ILE A 84 -0.07 13.23 6.75
CA ILE A 84 -0.79 13.42 5.50
C ILE A 84 -2.30 13.40 5.75
N ALA A 85 -2.99 14.44 5.32
CA ALA A 85 -4.45 14.42 5.29
C ALA A 85 -4.92 13.46 4.19
N PRO A 86 -5.59 12.35 4.50
CA PRO A 86 -6.06 11.41 3.49
C PRO A 86 -7.06 12.10 2.57
N GLN A 87 -6.83 12.00 1.28
CA GLN A 87 -7.79 12.48 0.29
C GLN A 87 -9.01 11.59 0.26
N THR A 88 -10.14 12.21 -0.05
CA THR A 88 -11.34 11.47 -0.41
C THR A 88 -11.11 10.80 -1.75
N VAL A 89 -11.07 9.48 -1.75
CA VAL A 89 -11.06 8.69 -2.98
C VAL A 89 -12.43 8.84 -3.62
N ILE A 90 -12.47 9.37 -4.85
CA ILE A 90 -13.69 9.51 -5.61
C ILE A 90 -13.95 8.21 -6.35
N ASP A 91 -15.21 7.76 -6.38
CA ASP A 91 -15.66 6.57 -7.09
C ASP A 91 -14.90 5.26 -6.76
N SER A 92 -14.48 5.11 -5.48
CA SER A 92 -13.98 3.82 -5.01
C SER A 92 -15.15 2.82 -4.94
N GLU A 93 -15.08 1.78 -5.76
CA GLU A 93 -16.03 0.67 -5.68
C GLU A 93 -15.45 -0.43 -4.76
N THR A 94 -16.21 -0.80 -3.73
CA THR A 94 -15.93 -2.03 -3.00
C THR A 94 -16.37 -3.21 -3.86
N ALA A 95 -15.39 -3.92 -4.41
CA ALA A 95 -15.66 -5.13 -5.17
C ALA A 95 -15.75 -6.35 -4.25
N SER A 96 -16.65 -7.27 -4.56
CA SER A 96 -16.85 -8.50 -3.79
C SER A 96 -17.23 -9.67 -4.69
N ILE A 97 -16.62 -10.83 -4.44
CA ILE A 97 -16.93 -12.09 -5.12
C ILE A 97 -16.95 -13.25 -4.12
N GLN A 98 -17.80 -14.24 -4.36
CA GLN A 98 -17.78 -15.49 -3.62
C GLN A 98 -16.91 -16.50 -4.35
N THR A 99 -15.93 -17.07 -3.67
CA THR A 99 -15.09 -18.15 -4.16
C THR A 99 -15.31 -19.42 -3.34
N GLU A 100 -15.00 -20.57 -3.92
CA GLU A 100 -15.12 -21.85 -3.20
C GLU A 100 -14.01 -22.03 -2.16
N ARG A 101 -12.83 -21.44 -2.37
CA ARG A 101 -11.61 -21.71 -1.59
C ARG A 101 -11.33 -20.64 -0.52
N THR A 102 -11.58 -19.41 -0.84
CA THR A 102 -11.28 -18.28 0.05
C THR A 102 -12.53 -17.59 0.59
N GLY A 103 -13.70 -18.18 0.34
CA GLY A 103 -14.98 -17.63 0.80
C GLY A 103 -15.37 -16.34 0.09
N THR A 104 -16.00 -15.43 0.82
CA THR A 104 -16.28 -14.09 0.29
C THR A 104 -14.99 -13.29 0.29
N VAL A 105 -14.57 -12.86 -0.89
CA VAL A 105 -13.44 -11.95 -1.07
C VAL A 105 -13.99 -10.55 -1.29
N THR A 106 -13.54 -9.59 -0.47
CA THR A 106 -13.86 -8.17 -0.63
C THR A 106 -12.56 -7.38 -0.74
N ALA A 107 -12.55 -6.35 -1.56
CA ALA A 107 -11.40 -5.47 -1.67
C ALA A 107 -11.84 -4.03 -1.98
N SER A 108 -11.09 -3.07 -1.45
CA SER A 108 -11.35 -1.65 -1.67
C SER A 108 -10.09 -0.82 -1.54
N ILE A 109 -10.02 0.26 -2.29
CA ILE A 109 -9.08 1.36 -2.11
C ILE A 109 -9.78 2.39 -1.24
N ALA A 110 -9.21 2.72 -0.08
CA ALA A 110 -9.89 3.54 0.91
C ALA A 110 -9.23 4.90 1.13
N ASN A 111 -7.92 4.93 1.05
CA ASN A 111 -7.12 6.14 1.24
C ASN A 111 -6.22 6.32 0.04
N ALA A 112 -6.02 7.56 -0.36
CA ALA A 112 -5.03 7.88 -1.37
C ALA A 112 -4.51 9.29 -1.14
N TYR A 113 -3.33 9.55 -1.69
CA TYR A 113 -2.72 10.86 -1.81
C TYR A 113 -2.12 10.97 -3.20
N TYR A 114 -2.38 12.06 -3.90
CA TYR A 114 -1.79 12.32 -5.21
C TYR A 114 -1.60 13.83 -5.40
N ASP A 115 -0.36 14.27 -5.56
CA ASP A 115 0.01 15.68 -5.76
C ASP A 115 0.55 15.98 -7.17
N GLY A 116 0.55 15.00 -8.06
CA GLY A 116 1.10 15.07 -9.40
C GLY A 116 2.52 14.49 -9.50
N GLU A 117 3.30 14.46 -8.43
CA GLU A 117 4.64 13.88 -8.38
C GLU A 117 4.67 12.59 -7.56
N SER A 118 3.95 12.57 -6.46
CA SER A 118 3.85 11.45 -5.51
C SER A 118 2.46 10.84 -5.52
N LEU A 119 2.40 9.53 -5.35
CA LEU A 119 1.15 8.78 -5.24
C LEU A 119 1.26 7.76 -4.11
N LEU A 120 0.33 7.84 -3.16
CA LEU A 120 0.11 6.82 -2.15
C LEU A 120 -1.26 6.20 -2.34
N ILE A 121 -1.35 4.88 -2.22
CA ILE A 121 -2.61 4.15 -2.32
C ILE A 121 -2.76 3.21 -1.14
N GLY A 122 -3.68 3.53 -0.24
CA GLY A 122 -4.09 2.65 0.85
C GLY A 122 -5.24 1.75 0.43
N TYR A 123 -5.08 0.44 0.56
CA TYR A 123 -6.10 -0.54 0.19
C TYR A 123 -6.19 -1.69 1.19
N THR A 124 -7.34 -2.36 1.17
CA THR A 124 -7.59 -3.54 2.00
C THR A 124 -8.21 -4.64 1.16
N ILE A 125 -7.72 -5.87 1.36
CA ILE A 125 -8.28 -7.09 0.78
C ILE A 125 -8.64 -8.02 1.92
N GLN A 126 -9.88 -8.49 1.95
CA GLN A 126 -10.36 -9.49 2.90
C GLN A 126 -10.73 -10.77 2.17
N GLY A 127 -10.29 -11.90 2.71
CA GLY A 127 -10.65 -13.22 2.22
C GLY A 127 -9.97 -14.30 3.07
N ASN A 128 -10.61 -15.43 3.22
CA ASN A 128 -10.10 -16.51 4.06
C ASN A 128 -8.86 -17.15 3.44
N THR A 129 -7.85 -17.39 4.26
CA THR A 129 -6.80 -18.34 3.90
C THR A 129 -7.29 -19.75 4.16
N SER A 130 -7.16 -20.65 3.18
CA SER A 130 -7.55 -22.06 3.35
C SER A 130 -6.44 -23.01 2.92
N PHE A 131 -6.48 -24.20 3.48
CA PHE A 131 -5.50 -25.25 3.23
C PHE A 131 -6.22 -26.54 2.88
N GLU A 132 -5.70 -27.26 1.88
CA GLU A 132 -6.21 -28.56 1.47
C GLU A 132 -5.08 -29.57 1.35
N PRO A 133 -5.32 -30.84 1.75
CA PRO A 133 -4.36 -31.92 1.47
C PRO A 133 -4.10 -32.04 -0.04
N PHE A 134 -2.85 -32.30 -0.39
CA PHE A 134 -2.42 -32.43 -1.78
C PHE A 134 -1.57 -33.68 -1.95
N SER A 135 -1.86 -34.43 -2.99
CA SER A 135 -1.05 -35.58 -3.41
C SER A 135 -0.95 -35.57 -4.94
N PRO A 136 0.17 -35.12 -5.49
CA PRO A 136 0.32 -35.00 -6.93
C PRO A 136 0.31 -36.34 -7.64
N THR A 137 -0.27 -36.37 -8.82
CA THR A 137 -0.04 -37.43 -9.78
C THR A 137 1.41 -37.33 -10.34
N ALA A 138 1.90 -38.40 -10.94
CA ALA A 138 3.21 -38.37 -11.58
C ALA A 138 3.34 -37.27 -12.66
N LYS A 139 2.24 -36.96 -13.35
CA LYS A 139 2.20 -35.88 -14.34
C LYS A 139 2.29 -34.49 -13.69
N GLU A 140 1.53 -34.25 -12.60
CA GLU A 140 1.55 -32.96 -11.88
C GLU A 140 2.93 -32.71 -11.26
N LEU A 141 3.55 -33.74 -10.71
CA LEU A 141 4.89 -33.65 -10.13
C LEU A 141 5.95 -33.18 -11.15
N THR A 142 5.79 -33.51 -12.43
CA THR A 142 6.72 -33.05 -13.49
C THR A 142 6.63 -31.55 -13.76
N HIS A 143 5.55 -30.89 -13.30
CA HIS A 143 5.33 -29.43 -13.44
C HIS A 143 5.72 -28.67 -12.19
N MET A 144 6.03 -29.37 -11.09
CA MET A 144 6.51 -28.76 -9.87
C MET A 144 8.02 -28.54 -9.91
N GLN A 145 8.49 -27.47 -9.30
CA GLN A 145 9.92 -27.18 -9.19
C GLN A 145 10.46 -27.73 -7.88
N PRO A 146 11.64 -28.40 -7.89
CA PRO A 146 12.31 -28.76 -6.66
C PRO A 146 12.70 -27.49 -5.91
N THR A 147 12.61 -27.53 -4.57
CA THR A 147 12.96 -26.42 -3.69
C THR A 147 13.63 -26.96 -2.43
N ASP A 148 14.58 -26.21 -1.89
CA ASP A 148 15.12 -26.45 -0.56
C ASP A 148 14.45 -25.57 0.50
N ASP A 149 13.63 -24.61 0.05
CA ASP A 149 12.96 -23.63 0.91
C ASP A 149 11.62 -24.18 1.40
N VAL A 150 11.46 -24.19 2.72
CA VAL A 150 10.18 -24.45 3.37
C VAL A 150 9.41 -23.13 3.45
N PRO A 151 8.18 -23.07 2.94
CA PRO A 151 7.39 -21.85 3.04
C PRO A 151 7.18 -21.40 4.48
N ASP A 152 7.25 -20.09 4.74
CA ASP A 152 7.12 -19.49 6.08
C ASP A 152 5.84 -19.92 6.82
N TRP A 153 4.75 -20.10 6.08
CA TRP A 153 3.47 -20.55 6.64
C TRP A 153 3.47 -22.02 7.11
N LEU A 154 4.52 -22.80 6.83
CA LEU A 154 4.77 -24.13 7.42
C LEU A 154 5.67 -24.07 8.66
N HIS A 155 6.20 -22.92 9.01
CA HIS A 155 6.96 -22.76 10.24
C HIS A 155 6.03 -22.52 11.44
N ALA A 156 6.31 -23.19 12.56
CA ALA A 156 5.49 -23.13 13.77
C ALA A 156 5.37 -21.72 14.39
N LYS A 157 6.28 -20.81 14.04
CA LYS A 157 6.31 -19.44 14.55
C LYS A 157 5.45 -18.46 13.75
N THR A 158 5.24 -18.75 12.47
CA THR A 158 4.62 -17.82 11.50
C THR A 158 3.38 -18.39 10.82
N GLY A 159 3.12 -19.70 10.97
CA GLY A 159 2.05 -20.40 10.28
C GLY A 159 1.08 -21.13 11.21
N ASP A 160 0.17 -21.91 10.60
CA ASP A 160 -0.75 -22.79 11.32
C ASP A 160 0.03 -23.89 12.07
N SER A 161 -0.09 -23.92 13.39
CA SER A 161 0.65 -24.85 14.25
C SER A 161 0.31 -26.32 13.99
N ALA A 162 -0.90 -26.63 13.52
CA ALA A 162 -1.31 -27.98 13.18
C ALA A 162 -0.66 -28.45 11.87
N LEU A 163 -0.62 -27.57 10.85
CA LEU A 163 0.07 -27.84 9.59
C LEU A 163 1.59 -27.98 9.79
N ALA A 164 2.21 -27.08 10.54
CA ALA A 164 3.63 -27.14 10.85
C ALA A 164 3.99 -28.46 11.56
N LYS A 165 3.17 -28.90 12.53
CA LYS A 165 3.36 -30.17 13.22
C LYS A 165 3.20 -31.37 12.27
N ALA A 166 2.22 -31.35 11.37
CA ALA A 166 2.00 -32.40 10.39
C ALA A 166 3.19 -32.49 9.42
N TRP A 167 3.71 -31.37 8.98
CA TRP A 167 4.90 -31.25 8.17
C TRP A 167 6.13 -31.85 8.87
N GLU A 168 6.43 -31.42 10.09
CA GLU A 168 7.59 -31.92 10.86
C GLU A 168 7.52 -33.44 11.09
N ASN A 169 6.33 -33.97 11.39
CA ASN A 169 6.13 -35.42 11.54
C ASN A 169 6.41 -36.16 10.24
N ALA A 170 5.92 -35.67 9.10
CA ALA A 170 6.15 -36.27 7.80
C ALA A 170 7.63 -36.26 7.43
N LYS A 171 8.32 -35.14 7.64
CA LYS A 171 9.74 -34.96 7.41
C LYS A 171 10.59 -35.93 8.24
N GLN A 172 10.31 -36.03 9.55
CA GLN A 172 11.02 -36.98 10.43
C GLN A 172 10.79 -38.42 10.07
N ALA A 173 9.58 -38.77 9.63
CA ALA A 173 9.25 -40.13 9.22
C ALA A 173 9.72 -40.48 7.78
N GLY A 174 10.18 -39.52 6.98
CA GLY A 174 10.48 -39.67 5.58
C GLY A 174 9.26 -40.09 4.75
N MET A 175 8.07 -39.61 5.15
CA MET A 175 6.80 -39.97 4.49
C MET A 175 6.34 -38.87 3.55
N PRO A 176 5.77 -39.22 2.40
CA PRO A 176 5.18 -38.25 1.49
C PRO A 176 4.10 -37.41 2.19
N TRP A 177 4.11 -36.12 1.95
CA TRP A 177 3.14 -35.18 2.48
C TRP A 177 3.00 -33.96 1.57
N GLY A 178 1.80 -33.46 1.41
CA GLY A 178 1.57 -32.29 0.59
C GLY A 178 0.31 -31.52 0.98
N VAL A 179 0.34 -30.23 0.67
CA VAL A 179 -0.72 -29.28 0.98
C VAL A 179 -0.77 -28.21 -0.11
N VAL A 180 -1.96 -27.70 -0.39
CA VAL A 180 -2.16 -26.48 -1.15
C VAL A 180 -2.70 -25.40 -0.23
N ARG A 181 -2.11 -24.22 -0.32
CA ARG A 181 -2.56 -23.00 0.37
C ARG A 181 -3.23 -22.09 -0.64
N TYR A 182 -4.46 -21.68 -0.33
CA TYR A 182 -5.16 -20.64 -1.07
C TYR A 182 -5.18 -19.36 -0.26
N ARG A 183 -4.86 -18.23 -0.88
CA ARG A 183 -4.98 -16.90 -0.29
C ARG A 183 -5.34 -15.87 -1.35
N VAL A 184 -5.83 -14.71 -0.92
CA VAL A 184 -6.02 -13.55 -1.78
C VAL A 184 -4.86 -12.59 -1.66
N SER A 185 -4.55 -11.87 -2.75
CA SER A 185 -3.48 -10.87 -2.81
C SER A 185 -3.77 -9.83 -3.90
N ALA A 186 -3.15 -8.67 -3.80
CA ALA A 186 -3.09 -7.70 -4.88
C ALA A 186 -2.09 -8.12 -5.96
N SER A 187 -2.23 -7.55 -7.16
CA SER A 187 -1.23 -7.68 -8.23
C SER A 187 0.06 -6.93 -7.86
N ASP A 188 1.14 -7.33 -8.50
CA ASP A 188 2.44 -6.64 -8.38
C ASP A 188 2.50 -5.35 -9.25
N HIS A 189 1.39 -4.98 -9.91
CA HIS A 189 1.28 -3.83 -10.79
C HIS A 189 0.06 -2.99 -10.45
N THR A 190 0.19 -1.69 -10.65
CA THR A 190 -0.90 -0.74 -10.57
C THR A 190 -0.99 -0.01 -11.91
N TYR A 191 -2.17 0.00 -12.50
CA TYR A 191 -2.40 0.59 -13.82
C TYR A 191 -3.37 1.75 -13.73
N THR A 192 -3.33 2.64 -14.72
CA THR A 192 -4.47 3.51 -15.02
C THR A 192 -5.55 2.69 -15.77
N ASP A 193 -6.74 3.26 -15.91
CA ASP A 193 -7.82 2.68 -16.71
C ASP A 193 -7.43 2.49 -18.20
N GLU A 194 -6.52 3.31 -18.71
CA GLU A 194 -5.96 3.22 -20.08
C GLU A 194 -4.83 2.18 -20.20
N GLY A 195 -4.45 1.52 -19.07
CA GLY A 195 -3.42 0.48 -19.04
C GLY A 195 -2.00 1.01 -18.94
N LEU A 196 -1.78 2.30 -18.56
CA LEU A 196 -0.47 2.80 -18.23
C LEU A 196 -0.03 2.21 -16.89
N ASP A 197 1.10 1.52 -16.85
CA ASP A 197 1.72 1.06 -15.61
C ASP A 197 2.30 2.27 -14.86
N LEU A 198 1.97 2.41 -13.58
CA LEU A 198 2.40 3.54 -12.75
C LEU A 198 3.84 3.40 -12.25
N GLY A 199 4.50 2.30 -12.56
CA GLY A 199 5.92 2.08 -12.26
C GLY A 199 6.17 1.35 -10.94
N PRO A 200 7.43 1.36 -10.49
CA PRO A 200 7.82 0.70 -9.24
C PRO A 200 7.21 1.40 -8.03
N TRP A 201 7.00 0.63 -7.00
CA TRP A 201 6.44 1.08 -5.72
C TRP A 201 7.07 0.30 -4.56
N THR A 202 7.06 0.90 -3.39
CA THR A 202 7.30 0.23 -2.11
C THR A 202 5.97 -0.04 -1.42
N GLU A 203 5.88 -1.08 -0.60
CA GLU A 203 4.65 -1.44 0.10
C GLU A 203 4.89 -1.60 1.59
N THR A 204 4.15 -0.83 2.37
CA THR A 204 4.06 -1.02 3.81
C THR A 204 2.80 -1.81 4.10
N GLU A 205 2.95 -3.02 4.65
CA GLU A 205 1.84 -3.95 4.85
C GLU A 205 1.56 -4.25 6.33
N ASP A 206 0.29 -4.52 6.64
CA ASP A 206 -0.13 -5.15 7.89
C ASP A 206 -0.75 -6.52 7.56
N ALA A 207 -0.03 -7.56 7.96
CA ALA A 207 -0.43 -8.96 7.83
C ALA A 207 -0.73 -9.61 9.20
N SER A 208 -1.10 -8.81 10.20
CA SER A 208 -1.43 -9.29 11.55
C SER A 208 -2.64 -10.23 11.58
N ASP A 209 -3.62 -10.03 10.66
CA ASP A 209 -4.75 -10.94 10.46
C ASP A 209 -4.53 -11.77 9.18
N PRO A 210 -4.50 -13.11 9.25
CA PRO A 210 -4.28 -13.96 8.08
C PRO A 210 -5.39 -13.86 7.00
N ASN A 211 -6.53 -13.25 7.34
CA ASN A 211 -7.69 -13.10 6.46
C ASN A 211 -7.89 -11.66 5.97
N VAL A 212 -7.13 -10.71 6.49
CA VAL A 212 -7.17 -9.30 6.10
C VAL A 212 -5.77 -8.85 5.73
N PHE A 213 -5.61 -8.38 4.52
CA PHE A 213 -4.38 -7.76 4.05
C PHE A 213 -4.65 -6.27 3.85
N SER A 214 -3.95 -5.44 4.57
CA SER A 214 -3.99 -3.99 4.43
C SER A 214 -2.61 -3.48 4.08
N ALA A 215 -2.52 -2.59 3.11
CA ALA A 215 -1.25 -2.04 2.69
C ALA A 215 -1.37 -0.60 2.18
N ILE A 216 -0.24 0.10 2.20
CA ILE A 216 -0.02 1.36 1.50
C ILE A 216 1.04 1.10 0.44
N ARG A 217 0.73 1.42 -0.82
CA ARG A 217 1.70 1.51 -1.91
C ARG A 217 2.17 2.94 -2.05
N ASP A 218 3.46 3.10 -2.04
CA ASP A 218 4.15 4.36 -2.28
C ASP A 218 4.94 4.25 -3.58
N PHE A 219 4.68 5.16 -4.50
CA PHE A 219 5.30 5.18 -5.82
C PHE A 219 6.47 6.14 -5.82
N ASP A 220 7.68 5.60 -5.99
CA ASP A 220 8.94 6.36 -5.99
C ASP A 220 9.00 7.41 -7.10
N ALA A 221 8.43 7.10 -8.26
CA ALA A 221 8.35 8.03 -9.38
C ALA A 221 7.16 7.67 -10.28
N LEU A 222 6.31 8.64 -10.54
CA LEU A 222 5.22 8.47 -11.49
C LEU A 222 5.70 8.72 -12.92
N PRO A 223 5.17 7.98 -13.93
CA PRO A 223 5.37 8.30 -15.33
C PRO A 223 4.89 9.73 -15.64
N GLU A 224 5.61 10.45 -16.50
CA GLU A 224 5.29 11.83 -16.89
C GLU A 224 3.83 12.00 -17.38
N ALA A 225 3.29 10.96 -18.03
CA ALA A 225 1.89 10.95 -18.46
C ALA A 225 0.88 10.88 -17.30
N ALA A 226 1.28 10.35 -16.14
CA ALA A 226 0.48 10.35 -14.93
C ALA A 226 0.58 11.70 -14.20
N GLN A 227 1.80 12.26 -14.08
CA GLN A 227 2.07 13.54 -13.40
C GLN A 227 1.25 14.73 -13.94
N LYS A 228 0.87 14.68 -15.21
CA LYS A 228 0.14 15.78 -15.91
C LYS A 228 -1.38 15.70 -15.78
N ARG A 229 -1.90 14.82 -14.94
CA ARG A 229 -3.35 14.59 -14.82
C ARG A 229 -3.92 15.28 -13.59
N ASP A 230 -5.00 16.00 -13.76
CA ASP A 230 -5.77 16.58 -12.64
C ASP A 230 -6.47 15.50 -11.80
N SER A 231 -6.66 14.31 -12.39
CA SER A 231 -7.19 13.13 -11.70
C SER A 231 -6.55 11.87 -12.26
N LEU A 232 -6.32 10.89 -11.40
CA LEU A 232 -5.67 9.64 -11.75
C LEU A 232 -6.62 8.46 -11.49
N PRO A 233 -7.24 7.90 -12.55
CA PRO A 233 -7.97 6.65 -12.43
C PRO A 233 -6.98 5.50 -12.26
N ILE A 234 -7.14 4.71 -11.22
CA ILE A 234 -6.25 3.61 -10.87
C ILE A 234 -6.99 2.27 -10.86
N ARG A 235 -6.22 1.22 -11.15
CA ARG A 235 -6.66 -0.16 -11.13
C ARG A 235 -5.60 -1.06 -10.53
N ILE A 236 -5.99 -1.88 -9.56
CA ILE A 236 -5.17 -2.93 -8.95
C ILE A 236 -5.95 -4.24 -9.08
N ASP A 237 -5.39 -5.23 -9.77
CA ASP A 237 -6.05 -6.53 -9.90
C ASP A 237 -5.91 -7.36 -8.61
N VAL A 238 -7.00 -8.02 -8.20
CA VAL A 238 -7.04 -8.94 -7.05
C VAL A 238 -7.00 -10.36 -7.56
N TYR A 239 -6.11 -11.16 -6.99
CA TYR A 239 -5.89 -12.56 -7.35
C TYR A 239 -6.22 -13.49 -6.19
N GLN A 240 -6.74 -14.67 -6.52
CA GLN A 240 -6.60 -15.84 -5.68
C GLN A 240 -5.34 -16.57 -6.10
N SER A 241 -4.39 -16.71 -5.19
CA SER A 241 -3.19 -17.52 -5.40
C SER A 241 -3.35 -18.88 -4.77
N ALA A 242 -2.89 -19.91 -5.46
CA ALA A 242 -2.73 -21.27 -4.96
C ALA A 242 -1.25 -21.59 -4.95
N VAL A 243 -0.73 -22.03 -3.81
CA VAL A 243 0.66 -22.49 -3.68
C VAL A 243 0.63 -23.94 -3.24
N TRP A 244 1.09 -24.83 -4.10
CA TRP A 244 1.25 -26.24 -3.83
C TRP A 244 2.63 -26.52 -3.26
N PHE A 245 2.68 -27.23 -2.17
CA PHE A 245 3.89 -27.74 -1.56
C PHE A 245 3.77 -29.26 -1.42
N TYR A 246 4.79 -29.98 -1.83
CA TYR A 246 4.85 -31.43 -1.74
C TYR A 246 6.22 -31.93 -1.35
N PHE A 247 6.26 -32.88 -0.43
CA PHE A 247 7.44 -33.61 -0.01
C PHE A 247 7.25 -35.10 -0.36
N ASP A 248 8.14 -35.70 -1.10
CA ASP A 248 8.07 -37.11 -1.54
C ASP A 248 8.68 -38.11 -0.54
N GLY A 249 9.15 -37.63 0.61
CA GLY A 249 9.89 -38.35 1.63
C GLY A 249 11.40 -38.10 1.55
N ARG A 250 11.89 -37.40 0.51
CA ARG A 250 13.31 -37.08 0.30
C ARG A 250 13.51 -35.64 -0.16
N SER A 251 12.74 -35.22 -1.15
CA SER A 251 12.86 -33.93 -1.80
C SER A 251 11.56 -33.14 -1.67
N MET A 252 11.69 -31.82 -1.67
CA MET A 252 10.57 -30.89 -1.64
C MET A 252 10.32 -30.33 -3.03
N TYR A 253 9.06 -30.05 -3.33
CA TYR A 253 8.60 -29.51 -4.61
C TYR A 253 7.55 -28.44 -4.35
N THR A 254 7.56 -27.40 -5.16
CA THR A 254 6.56 -26.31 -5.10
C THR A 254 6.12 -25.90 -6.49
N THR A 255 4.92 -25.37 -6.57
CA THR A 255 4.42 -24.65 -7.75
C THR A 255 3.36 -23.66 -7.28
N SER A 256 3.10 -22.64 -8.07
CA SER A 256 2.07 -21.65 -7.75
C SER A 256 1.28 -21.28 -8.99
N GLU A 257 0.03 -20.93 -8.77
CA GLU A 257 -0.86 -20.40 -9.80
C GLU A 257 -1.61 -19.19 -9.24
N ARG A 258 -1.88 -18.21 -10.10
CA ARG A 258 -2.70 -17.03 -9.77
C ARG A 258 -3.92 -17.02 -10.68
N MET A 259 -5.09 -16.84 -10.09
CA MET A 259 -6.35 -16.65 -10.78
C MET A 259 -6.85 -15.23 -10.53
N ASN A 260 -7.04 -14.44 -11.58
CA ASN A 260 -7.63 -13.12 -11.46
C ASN A 260 -9.08 -13.23 -11.00
N LEU A 261 -9.46 -12.48 -9.97
CA LEU A 261 -10.81 -12.42 -9.43
C LEU A 261 -11.57 -11.22 -9.98
N PHE A 262 -11.07 -10.03 -9.68
CA PHE A 262 -11.63 -8.74 -10.10
C PHE A 262 -10.60 -7.62 -9.89
N PRO A 263 -10.74 -6.47 -10.54
CA PRO A 263 -9.95 -5.29 -10.22
C PRO A 263 -10.56 -4.50 -9.06
N MET A 264 -9.72 -3.91 -8.22
CA MET A 264 -10.06 -2.72 -7.43
C MET A 264 -9.85 -1.50 -8.31
N THR A 265 -10.79 -0.59 -8.34
CA THR A 265 -10.70 0.66 -9.10
C THR A 265 -11.02 1.86 -8.22
N ALA A 266 -10.36 2.97 -8.49
CA ALA A 266 -10.65 4.24 -7.85
C ALA A 266 -10.19 5.38 -8.76
N THR A 267 -10.77 6.57 -8.58
CA THR A 267 -10.25 7.80 -9.17
C THR A 267 -9.78 8.71 -8.05
N ILE A 268 -8.54 9.19 -8.16
CA ILE A 268 -7.90 10.05 -7.18
C ILE A 268 -7.75 11.43 -7.83
N GLU A 269 -8.27 12.47 -7.21
CA GLU A 269 -8.05 13.85 -7.68
C GLU A 269 -6.69 14.34 -7.21
N GLN A 270 -6.02 15.09 -8.08
CA GLN A 270 -4.78 15.77 -7.71
C GLN A 270 -5.07 16.84 -6.66
N ILE A 271 -4.31 16.80 -5.56
CA ILE A 271 -4.28 17.92 -4.63
C ILE A 271 -3.43 19.03 -5.26
N ASN A 272 -4.01 20.20 -5.44
CA ASN A 272 -3.24 21.39 -5.75
C ASN A 272 -2.51 21.83 -4.48
N HIS A 273 -1.29 21.36 -4.28
CA HIS A 273 -0.40 21.90 -3.28
C HIS A 273 0.39 23.05 -3.88
N ASP A 274 0.48 24.14 -3.10
CA ASP A 274 1.49 25.15 -3.35
C ASP A 274 2.88 24.49 -3.13
N SER A 275 3.53 24.09 -4.20
CA SER A 275 4.92 23.59 -4.11
C SER A 275 5.80 24.74 -3.67
N ALA A 276 6.51 24.61 -2.56
CA ALA A 276 7.47 25.59 -2.13
C ALA A 276 8.76 25.41 -2.93
N GLN A 277 9.27 26.49 -3.50
CA GLN A 277 10.58 26.50 -4.13
C GLN A 277 11.56 27.28 -3.27
N PHE A 278 12.67 26.63 -2.94
CA PHE A 278 13.79 27.25 -2.24
C PHE A 278 14.97 27.40 -3.20
N MET A 279 15.69 28.50 -3.10
CA MET A 279 16.89 28.74 -3.91
C MET A 279 18.05 29.24 -3.07
N GLY A 280 19.25 28.81 -3.42
CA GLY A 280 20.49 29.26 -2.81
C GLY A 280 21.65 29.28 -3.79
N PHE A 281 22.71 30.00 -3.42
CA PHE A 281 23.93 30.10 -4.19
C PHE A 281 25.13 29.97 -3.28
N GLU A 282 26.16 29.28 -3.71
CA GLU A 282 27.43 29.17 -3.01
C GLU A 282 28.59 29.02 -3.96
N THR A 283 29.81 29.28 -3.48
CA THR A 283 31.04 29.05 -4.26
C THR A 283 31.83 27.92 -3.60
N ILE A 284 31.93 26.79 -4.27
CA ILE A 284 32.56 25.57 -3.77
C ILE A 284 33.78 25.28 -4.65
N ASN A 285 34.95 25.25 -4.04
CA ASN A 285 36.23 24.99 -4.74
C ASN A 285 36.43 25.85 -6.00
N GLY A 286 35.91 27.09 -5.97
CA GLY A 286 35.99 28.04 -7.08
C GLY A 286 34.89 27.94 -8.13
N ALA A 287 34.05 26.91 -8.09
CA ALA A 287 32.85 26.77 -8.91
C ALA A 287 31.65 27.45 -8.23
N LYS A 288 30.97 28.31 -8.98
CA LYS A 288 29.70 28.89 -8.51
C LYS A 288 28.60 27.90 -8.78
N ILE A 289 27.89 27.53 -7.72
CA ILE A 289 26.76 26.63 -7.80
C ILE A 289 25.45 27.33 -7.44
N ARG A 290 24.37 26.87 -8.03
CA ARG A 290 23.00 27.23 -7.72
C ARG A 290 22.30 25.99 -7.22
N LEU A 291 21.70 26.07 -6.03
CA LEU A 291 20.82 25.08 -5.47
C LEU A 291 19.37 25.54 -5.70
N THR A 292 18.55 24.64 -6.24
CA THR A 292 17.10 24.82 -6.34
C THR A 292 16.43 23.60 -5.69
N ILE A 293 15.57 23.81 -4.70
CA ILE A 293 14.83 22.73 -4.05
C ILE A 293 13.35 22.97 -4.33
N GLN A 294 12.70 21.98 -4.90
CA GLN A 294 11.25 21.88 -4.97
C GLN A 294 10.79 20.97 -3.83
N ALA A 295 9.84 21.43 -3.03
CA ALA A 295 9.35 20.69 -1.88
C ALA A 295 7.86 20.51 -1.99
N SER A 296 7.40 19.29 -1.76
CA SER A 296 6.05 18.91 -1.44
C SER A 296 5.99 18.28 -0.03
N GLU A 297 4.82 17.92 0.45
CA GLU A 297 4.69 17.22 1.73
C GLU A 297 5.36 15.84 1.70
N MET A 298 5.40 15.20 0.53
CA MET A 298 5.87 13.83 0.35
C MET A 298 7.27 13.72 -0.20
N ARG A 299 7.75 14.74 -0.92
CA ARG A 299 9.04 14.66 -1.63
C ARG A 299 9.72 16.01 -1.72
N LEU A 300 11.04 15.99 -1.59
CA LEU A 300 11.88 17.15 -1.91
C LEU A 300 12.85 16.75 -3.01
N THR A 301 12.95 17.59 -4.03
CA THR A 301 13.90 17.42 -5.13
C THR A 301 14.87 18.58 -5.13
N ALA A 302 16.15 18.31 -4.89
CA ALA A 302 17.20 19.30 -4.86
C ALA A 302 18.07 19.17 -6.11
N SER A 303 18.13 20.24 -6.90
CA SER A 303 19.01 20.36 -8.08
C SER A 303 20.15 21.31 -7.78
N VAL A 304 21.37 20.79 -7.82
CA VAL A 304 22.60 21.57 -7.72
C VAL A 304 23.19 21.76 -9.12
N THR A 305 23.25 22.99 -9.61
CA THR A 305 23.70 23.28 -10.98
C THR A 305 24.90 24.20 -10.93
N ALA A 306 25.93 23.89 -11.73
CA ALA A 306 27.06 24.78 -11.92
C ALA A 306 26.64 26.02 -12.75
N ALA A 307 26.82 27.21 -12.19
CA ALA A 307 26.44 28.46 -12.87
C ALA A 307 27.44 28.82 -13.96
N ASP A 308 28.70 28.47 -13.78
CA ASP A 308 29.84 28.87 -14.65
C ASP A 308 30.67 27.63 -15.08
N GLY A 309 30.05 26.70 -15.85
CA GLY A 309 30.84 25.60 -16.45
C GLY A 309 30.58 24.25 -15.79
N ALA A 310 31.54 23.67 -15.08
CA ALA A 310 31.44 22.35 -14.49
C ALA A 310 31.25 22.40 -12.96
N LEU A 311 30.69 21.35 -12.41
CA LEU A 311 30.66 21.10 -10.96
C LEU A 311 32.07 21.09 -10.36
N PRO A 312 32.25 21.30 -9.04
CA PRO A 312 33.54 21.20 -8.41
C PRO A 312 34.19 19.86 -8.72
N PRO A 313 35.49 19.85 -9.14
CA PRO A 313 36.16 18.58 -9.39
C PRO A 313 36.29 17.78 -8.10
N ILE A 314 35.93 16.50 -8.17
CA ILE A 314 36.15 15.53 -7.11
C ILE A 314 37.13 14.46 -7.56
N SER A 315 37.77 13.75 -6.62
CA SER A 315 38.62 12.62 -6.96
C SER A 315 37.79 11.42 -7.45
N ASP A 316 38.40 10.51 -8.21
CA ASP A 316 37.69 9.38 -8.84
C ASP A 316 36.92 8.48 -7.85
N ASP A 317 37.35 8.44 -6.58
CA ASP A 317 36.72 7.65 -5.52
C ASP A 317 35.88 8.51 -4.55
N SER A 318 35.59 9.74 -4.85
CA SER A 318 34.77 10.67 -4.06
C SER A 318 33.37 10.78 -4.64
N TRP A 319 32.39 11.13 -3.79
CA TRP A 319 31.01 11.36 -4.25
C TRP A 319 30.39 12.59 -3.57
N PHE A 320 29.35 13.11 -4.17
CA PHE A 320 28.53 14.15 -3.57
C PHE A 320 27.46 13.54 -2.69
N ASP A 321 27.17 14.22 -1.58
CA ASP A 321 26.07 13.94 -0.69
C ASP A 321 25.39 15.24 -0.26
N MET A 322 24.16 15.18 0.23
CA MET A 322 23.43 16.36 0.65
C MET A 322 22.62 16.08 1.91
N LEU A 323 22.69 17.00 2.86
CA LEU A 323 21.86 17.04 4.03
C LEU A 323 20.87 18.19 3.91
N LEU A 324 19.58 17.89 4.00
CA LEU A 324 18.51 18.87 4.13
C LEU A 324 17.89 18.78 5.52
N THR A 325 17.58 19.94 6.12
CA THR A 325 16.97 20.01 7.44
C THR A 325 15.91 21.10 7.45
N ASN A 326 14.73 20.83 7.99
CA ASN A 326 13.67 21.83 8.14
C ASN A 326 13.81 22.68 9.42
N GLU A 327 12.86 23.62 9.64
CA GLU A 327 12.81 24.52 10.79
C GLU A 327 12.70 23.80 12.14
N THR A 328 12.23 22.55 12.18
CA THR A 328 12.13 21.74 13.40
C THR A 328 13.40 20.97 13.71
N GLY A 329 14.39 21.00 12.81
CA GLY A 329 15.62 20.21 12.88
C GLY A 329 15.45 18.78 12.38
N TYR A 330 14.34 18.47 11.69
CA TYR A 330 14.18 17.19 11.03
C TYR A 330 15.10 17.11 9.82
N ALA A 331 15.93 16.07 9.77
CA ALA A 331 16.80 15.77 8.64
C ALA A 331 16.09 14.86 7.66
N PHE A 332 15.99 15.28 6.41
CA PHE A 332 15.44 14.47 5.33
C PHE A 332 16.47 13.46 4.86
N GLU A 333 16.06 12.20 4.71
CA GLU A 333 16.92 11.15 4.20
C GLU A 333 16.93 11.13 2.67
N PRO A 334 18.11 11.05 2.02
CA PRO A 334 18.19 10.99 0.58
C PRO A 334 17.74 9.60 0.07
N GLU A 335 16.76 9.57 -0.83
CA GLU A 335 16.30 8.35 -1.51
C GLU A 335 17.17 8.00 -2.70
N SER A 336 17.56 9.02 -3.47
CA SER A 336 18.33 8.83 -4.68
C SER A 336 19.25 10.02 -4.99
N PHE A 337 20.30 9.70 -5.75
CA PHE A 337 21.23 10.67 -6.30
C PHE A 337 21.53 10.32 -7.75
N VAL A 338 21.44 11.29 -8.64
CA VAL A 338 21.72 11.14 -10.07
C VAL A 338 22.53 12.33 -10.58
N MET A 339 23.47 12.06 -11.49
CA MET A 339 24.15 13.08 -12.27
C MET A 339 23.66 13.00 -13.72
N PRO A 340 22.65 13.77 -14.12
CA PRO A 340 22.13 13.72 -15.48
C PRO A 340 23.12 14.24 -16.51
N ASP A 341 24.04 15.13 -16.09
CA ASP A 341 25.13 15.68 -16.90
C ASP A 341 26.30 16.16 -16.00
N ASP A 342 27.38 16.66 -16.61
CA ASP A 342 28.58 17.13 -15.90
C ASP A 342 28.37 18.44 -15.11
N GLN A 343 27.19 19.04 -15.19
CA GLN A 343 26.87 20.34 -14.58
C GLN A 343 25.79 20.28 -13.53
N THR A 344 25.11 19.11 -13.41
CA THR A 344 23.91 18.98 -12.57
C THR A 344 24.00 17.76 -11.67
N LEU A 345 23.72 17.96 -10.36
CA LEU A 345 23.42 16.91 -9.40
C LEU A 345 21.94 17.00 -9.06
N LEU A 346 21.27 15.87 -9.01
CA LEU A 346 19.89 15.76 -8.63
C LEU A 346 19.78 14.81 -7.43
N PHE A 347 19.27 15.32 -6.32
CA PHE A 347 18.97 14.57 -5.12
C PHE A 347 17.47 14.51 -4.91
N THR A 348 16.94 13.36 -4.56
CA THR A 348 15.56 13.19 -4.15
C THR A 348 15.53 12.76 -2.69
N PHE A 349 14.65 13.36 -1.90
CA PHE A 349 14.47 13.08 -0.49
C PHE A 349 13.01 12.72 -0.21
N GLU A 350 12.84 11.82 0.72
CA GLU A 350 11.53 11.50 1.26
C GLU A 350 11.02 12.67 2.12
N GLY A 351 9.79 13.10 1.87
CA GLY A 351 9.11 14.09 2.69
C GLY A 351 8.65 13.51 4.03
N ASN A 352 8.31 14.37 4.97
CA ASN A 352 7.86 13.96 6.30
C ASN A 352 6.35 14.15 6.53
N GLY A 353 5.59 14.35 5.46
CA GLY A 353 4.15 14.59 5.51
C GLY A 353 3.77 16.06 5.78
N GLN A 354 4.75 16.96 5.87
CA GLN A 354 4.54 18.39 6.11
C GLN A 354 5.35 19.23 5.14
N MET A 355 4.73 20.28 4.61
CA MET A 355 5.45 21.26 3.81
C MET A 355 6.44 22.05 4.68
N PRO A 356 7.75 22.04 4.39
CA PRO A 356 8.71 22.81 5.15
C PRO A 356 8.49 24.32 4.94
N SER A 357 8.49 25.09 6.03
CA SER A 357 8.43 26.55 5.97
C SER A 357 9.79 27.20 5.76
N SER A 358 10.86 26.50 6.11
CA SER A 358 12.25 26.85 5.82
C SER A 358 13.11 25.61 5.70
N LEU A 359 14.19 25.72 4.96
CA LEU A 359 15.17 24.64 4.77
C LEU A 359 16.59 25.15 5.04
N SER A 360 17.42 24.27 5.59
CA SER A 360 18.87 24.40 5.63
C SER A 360 19.45 23.31 4.75
N ALA A 361 20.40 23.66 3.88
CA ALA A 361 21.03 22.73 2.97
C ALA A 361 22.55 22.71 3.20
N VAL A 362 23.14 21.53 3.22
CA VAL A 362 24.58 21.33 3.26
C VAL A 362 24.97 20.35 2.16
N LEU A 363 25.68 20.83 1.14
CA LEU A 363 26.30 19.94 0.16
C LEU A 363 27.61 19.39 0.74
N MET A 364 27.85 18.12 0.56
CA MET A 364 29.03 17.44 1.05
C MET A 364 29.80 16.78 -0.09
N ILE A 365 31.11 16.80 0.03
CA ILE A 365 32.02 15.98 -0.79
C ILE A 365 32.61 14.94 0.14
N VAL A 366 32.35 13.69 -0.12
CA VAL A 366 32.80 12.56 0.70
C VAL A 366 33.95 11.88 -0.03
N GLY A 367 35.12 11.84 0.59
CA GLY A 367 36.29 11.19 0.04
C GLY A 367 36.33 9.70 0.33
N PRO A 368 37.29 8.97 -0.29
CA PRO A 368 37.36 7.51 -0.28
C PRO A 368 37.60 6.90 1.11
N SER A 369 38.21 7.65 2.04
CA SER A 369 38.43 7.21 3.44
C SER A 369 37.33 7.70 4.39
N GLY A 370 36.26 8.32 3.86
CA GLY A 370 35.14 8.83 4.63
C GLY A 370 35.36 10.25 5.19
N GLU A 371 36.45 10.94 4.80
CA GLU A 371 36.60 12.37 5.09
C GLU A 371 35.50 13.15 4.34
N THR A 372 34.94 14.12 5.04
CA THR A 372 33.82 14.90 4.50
C THR A 372 34.15 16.38 4.52
N GLU A 373 34.08 17.01 3.36
CA GLU A 373 34.10 18.47 3.20
C GLU A 373 32.66 18.98 3.08
N SER A 374 32.25 19.92 3.94
CA SER A 374 30.87 20.37 4.05
C SER A 374 30.72 21.82 3.66
N PHE A 375 29.75 22.13 2.81
CA PHE A 375 29.48 23.45 2.26
C PHE A 375 28.01 23.83 2.58
N PRO A 376 27.77 24.63 3.63
CA PRO A 376 26.46 25.13 3.95
C PRO A 376 25.98 26.10 2.84
N ILE A 377 24.76 25.88 2.34
CA ILE A 377 24.12 26.72 1.36
C ILE A 377 22.93 27.40 1.98
N ALA A 378 22.97 28.73 2.09
CA ALA A 378 21.79 29.47 2.53
C ALA A 378 20.73 29.42 1.44
N VAL A 379 19.52 28.96 1.80
CA VAL A 379 18.39 28.88 0.89
C VAL A 379 17.25 29.74 1.37
N ASP A 380 16.62 30.46 0.46
CA ASP A 380 15.46 31.31 0.71
C ASP A 380 14.26 30.80 -0.08
N ILE A 381 13.05 30.96 0.47
CA ILE A 381 11.80 30.69 -0.24
C ILE A 381 11.69 31.69 -1.40
N ASN A 382 11.53 31.14 -2.59
CA ASN A 382 11.21 31.91 -3.77
C ASN A 382 9.70 31.91 -3.93
N GLY A 383 9.03 32.89 -3.30
CA GLY A 383 7.62 33.08 -3.37
C GLY A 383 7.19 34.01 -4.51
#